data_091e61355c0615e72b5e317070c38f70
#
_entry.id   091e61355c0615e72b5e317070c38f70
#
_cell.length_a   1.000
_cell.length_b   1.000
_cell.length_c   1.000
_cell.angle_alpha   90.00
_cell.angle_beta   90.00
_cell.angle_gamma   90.00
#
_symmetry.space_group_name_H-M   'P 1'
#
loop_
_entity.id
_entity.type
_entity.pdbx_description
1 polymer ?
#
loop_
_entity_poly.entity_id
_entity_poly.type
_entity_poly.pdbx_seq_one_letter_code
_entity_poly.pdbx_strand_id
1 'polypeptide(L)'
;MPFAQVYVPAGVLSLEQKRDMIKGITEVMVKVEMLPPSALPHVIVLITEVPDGGWGVAGHGYVLQEFPELITKGARTDPEVPT
;
A
#
# COMPACT_ATOMS: atom_id res chain seq x y z
N MET A 1 16.17 1.36 -13.06
CA MET A 1 14.75 1.44 -13.05
C MET A 1 14.24 0.97 -11.70
N PRO A 2 13.93 1.88 -10.80
CA PRO A 2 13.51 1.47 -9.45
C PRO A 2 12.16 0.78 -9.47
N PHE A 3 12.03 -0.21 -8.63
CA PHE A 3 10.84 -1.02 -8.59
C PHE A 3 10.54 -1.35 -7.13
N ALA A 4 9.36 -1.00 -6.65
CA ALA A 4 8.94 -1.32 -5.30
C ALA A 4 7.69 -2.18 -5.34
N GLN A 5 7.65 -3.16 -4.46
CA GLN A 5 6.52 -4.05 -4.34
C GLN A 5 6.05 -4.02 -2.89
N VAL A 6 4.77 -3.71 -2.70
CA VAL A 6 4.21 -3.60 -1.36
C VAL A 6 3.03 -4.55 -1.26
N TYR A 7 3.00 -5.32 -0.20
CA TYR A 7 1.90 -6.24 0.05
C TYR A 7 1.06 -5.71 1.20
N VAL A 8 -0.24 -5.67 1.01
CA VAL A 8 -1.16 -5.24 2.05
C VAL A 8 -2.32 -6.22 2.12
N PRO A 9 -2.96 -6.37 3.27
CA PRO A 9 -4.15 -7.22 3.34
C PRO A 9 -5.27 -6.63 2.50
N ALA A 10 -6.00 -7.49 1.82
CA ALA A 10 -7.12 -7.04 1.01
C ALA A 10 -8.18 -6.42 1.91
N GLY A 11 -8.76 -5.32 1.46
CA GLY A 11 -9.83 -4.67 2.18
C GLY A 11 -9.39 -3.64 3.21
N VAL A 12 -8.09 -3.41 3.33
CA VAL A 12 -7.58 -2.45 4.33
C VAL A 12 -7.45 -1.05 3.76
N LEU A 13 -7.07 -0.93 2.51
CA LEU A 13 -6.83 0.38 1.92
C LEU A 13 -7.88 0.69 0.87
N SER A 14 -8.32 1.94 0.86
CA SER A 14 -9.17 2.43 -0.22
C SER A 14 -8.31 2.69 -1.45
N LEU A 15 -8.97 2.94 -2.57
CA LEU A 15 -8.26 3.28 -3.79
C LEU A 15 -7.44 4.54 -3.61
N GLU A 16 -8.00 5.52 -2.93
CA GLU A 16 -7.29 6.76 -2.72
C GLU A 16 -6.06 6.57 -1.85
N GLN A 17 -6.19 5.74 -0.82
CA GLN A 17 -5.04 5.45 0.03
C GLN A 17 -3.95 4.73 -0.73
N LYS A 18 -4.32 3.83 -1.64
CA LYS A 18 -3.34 3.15 -2.46
C LYS A 18 -2.62 4.14 -3.38
N ARG A 19 -3.36 5.08 -3.94
CA ARG A 19 -2.76 6.11 -4.81
C ARG A 19 -1.79 6.97 -4.03
N ASP A 20 -2.16 7.36 -2.81
CA ASP A 20 -1.28 8.15 -1.98
C ASP A 20 -0.02 7.39 -1.61
N MET A 21 -0.16 6.11 -1.33
CA MET A 21 0.98 5.29 -0.99
C MET A 21 1.93 5.15 -2.17
N ILE A 22 1.37 4.93 -3.36
CA ILE A 22 2.19 4.84 -4.57
C ILE A 22 2.94 6.14 -4.80
N LYS A 23 2.25 7.26 -4.64
CA LYS A 23 2.87 8.55 -4.84
C LYS A 23 3.97 8.80 -3.84
N GLY A 24 3.72 8.51 -2.57
CA GLY A 24 4.71 8.73 -1.53
C GLY A 24 5.94 7.86 -1.69
N ILE A 25 5.74 6.60 -2.04
CA ILE A 25 6.87 5.70 -2.23
C ILE A 25 7.69 6.15 -3.45
N THR A 26 7.01 6.55 -4.51
CA THR A 26 7.71 7.06 -5.69
C THR A 26 8.56 8.26 -5.33
N GLU A 27 8.01 9.18 -4.55
CA GLU A 27 8.76 10.39 -4.18
C GLU A 27 9.99 10.05 -3.36
N VAL A 28 9.86 9.11 -2.44
CA VAL A 28 11.00 8.71 -1.63
C VAL A 28 12.08 8.08 -2.50
N MET A 29 11.68 7.21 -3.42
CA MET A 29 12.64 6.54 -4.28
C MET A 29 13.39 7.53 -5.16
N VAL A 30 12.64 8.48 -5.71
CA VAL A 30 13.25 9.50 -6.57
C VAL A 30 14.24 10.35 -5.77
N LYS A 31 13.85 10.70 -4.56
CA LYS A 31 14.70 11.56 -3.73
C LYS A 31 15.97 10.85 -3.28
N VAL A 32 15.82 9.64 -2.77
CA VAL A 32 16.98 8.92 -2.21
C VAL A 32 17.95 8.49 -3.30
N GLU A 33 17.42 8.05 -4.43
CA GLU A 33 18.28 7.61 -5.53
C GLU A 33 18.74 8.76 -6.40
N MET A 34 18.29 9.97 -6.09
CA MET A 34 18.71 11.16 -6.82
C MET A 34 18.44 11.03 -8.31
N LEU A 35 17.24 10.54 -8.64
CA LEU A 35 16.90 10.30 -10.04
C LEU A 35 16.59 11.60 -10.75
N PRO A 36 16.97 11.70 -12.02
CA PRO A 36 16.61 12.89 -12.82
C PRO A 36 15.12 12.81 -13.18
N PRO A 37 14.51 13.96 -13.50
CA PRO A 37 13.11 13.95 -13.88
C PRO A 37 12.78 13.01 -15.04
N SER A 38 13.72 12.80 -15.92
CA SER A 38 13.51 11.91 -17.06
C SER A 38 13.32 10.47 -16.63
N ALA A 39 13.73 10.09 -15.43
CA ALA A 39 13.57 8.73 -14.96
C ALA A 39 12.22 8.50 -14.29
N LEU A 40 11.48 9.56 -13.99
CA LEU A 40 10.21 9.44 -13.29
C LEU A 40 9.24 8.47 -13.96
N PRO A 41 9.09 8.48 -15.28
CA PRO A 41 8.15 7.56 -15.91
C PRO A 41 8.54 6.09 -15.79
N HIS A 42 9.74 5.82 -15.31
CA HIS A 42 10.22 4.45 -15.20
C HIS A 42 10.25 3.94 -13.76
N VAL A 43 9.75 4.73 -12.81
CA VAL A 43 9.67 4.31 -11.43
C VAL A 43 8.36 3.55 -11.25
N ILE A 44 8.45 2.30 -10.83
CA ILE A 44 7.29 1.44 -10.73
C ILE A 44 7.04 1.08 -9.27
N VAL A 45 5.81 1.28 -8.82
CA VAL A 45 5.39 0.87 -7.49
C VAL A 45 4.14 0.02 -7.64
N LEU A 46 4.20 -1.19 -7.11
CA LEU A 46 3.07 -2.10 -7.15
C LEU A 46 2.54 -2.31 -5.74
N ILE A 47 1.22 -2.29 -5.61
CA ILE A 47 0.58 -2.67 -4.37
C ILE A 47 -0.22 -3.94 -4.66
N THR A 48 0.11 -5.01 -3.95
CA THR A 48 -0.55 -6.29 -4.14
C THR A 48 -1.37 -6.58 -2.90
N GLU A 49 -2.64 -6.86 -3.09
CA GLU A 49 -3.51 -7.20 -1.99
C GLU A 49 -3.47 -8.68 -1.72
N VAL A 50 -3.25 -9.05 -0.47
CA VAL A 50 -3.21 -10.45 -0.07
C VAL A 50 -4.59 -10.82 0.43
N PRO A 51 -5.17 -11.91 -0.07
CA PRO A 51 -6.50 -12.31 0.37
C PRO A 51 -6.57 -12.52 1.88
N ASP A 52 -7.74 -12.25 2.44
CA ASP A 52 -7.94 -12.45 3.86
C ASP A 52 -7.62 -13.90 4.23
N GLY A 53 -6.83 -14.06 5.28
CA GLY A 53 -6.38 -15.38 5.67
C GLY A 53 -5.11 -15.83 4.97
N GLY A 54 -4.60 -15.05 4.03
CA GLY A 54 -3.44 -15.45 3.25
C GLY A 54 -2.12 -14.91 3.77
N TRP A 55 -2.09 -14.44 5.01
CA TRP A 55 -0.85 -13.90 5.57
C TRP A 55 -0.75 -14.32 7.03
N GLY A 56 0.45 -14.34 7.52
CA GLY A 56 0.67 -14.79 8.88
C GLY A 56 2.04 -14.43 9.39
N VAL A 57 2.22 -14.63 10.70
CA VAL A 57 3.49 -14.38 11.36
C VAL A 57 3.77 -15.55 12.28
N ALA A 58 4.99 -16.04 12.22
CA ALA A 58 5.44 -17.13 13.11
C ALA A 58 4.50 -18.35 13.08
N GLY A 59 3.97 -18.63 11.91
CA GLY A 59 3.09 -19.78 11.75
C GLY A 59 1.64 -19.56 12.08
N HIS A 60 1.30 -18.36 12.58
CA HIS A 60 -0.09 -18.03 12.88
C HIS A 60 -0.69 -17.28 11.70
N GLY A 61 -1.75 -17.84 11.10
CA GLY A 61 -2.44 -17.19 10.01
C GLY A 61 -3.47 -16.22 10.55
N TYR A 62 -3.42 -14.99 10.08
CA TYR A 62 -4.30 -13.93 10.54
C TYR A 62 -5.43 -13.67 9.57
N VAL A 63 -6.54 -13.18 10.11
CA VAL A 63 -7.63 -12.64 9.31
C VAL A 63 -7.91 -11.24 9.81
N LEU A 64 -8.49 -10.42 8.94
CA LEU A 64 -8.75 -9.02 9.28
C LEU A 64 -9.66 -8.88 10.50
N GLN A 65 -10.49 -9.85 10.74
CA GLN A 65 -11.39 -9.81 11.89
C GLN A 65 -10.65 -9.65 13.20
N GLU A 66 -9.41 -10.08 13.25
CA GLU A 66 -8.58 -9.95 14.44
C GLU A 66 -8.04 -8.54 14.61
N PHE A 67 -8.24 -7.69 13.64
CA PHE A 67 -7.77 -6.31 13.68
C PHE A 67 -8.91 -5.36 13.30
N PRO A 68 -9.88 -5.20 14.21
CA PRO A 68 -11.06 -4.40 13.86
C PRO A 68 -10.74 -2.99 13.43
N GLU A 69 -9.67 -2.39 13.95
CA GLU A 69 -9.33 -1.04 13.58
C GLU A 69 -8.89 -0.96 12.12
N LEU A 70 -8.30 -2.02 11.59
CA LEU A 70 -7.92 -2.04 10.19
C LEU A 70 -9.14 -2.17 9.29
N ILE A 71 -10.10 -2.98 9.71
CA ILE A 71 -11.32 -3.13 8.94
C ILE A 71 -12.06 -1.80 8.88
N THR A 72 -12.14 -1.13 10.02
CA THR A 72 -12.80 0.17 10.06
C THR A 72 -12.10 1.15 9.14
N LYS A 73 -10.78 1.15 9.16
CA LYS A 73 -10.03 2.04 8.30
C LYS A 73 -10.28 1.73 6.83
N GLY A 74 -10.28 0.45 6.47
CA GLY A 74 -10.53 0.08 5.10
C GLY A 74 -11.93 0.40 4.66
N ALA A 75 -12.90 0.27 5.56
CA ALA A 75 -14.27 0.60 5.24
C ALA A 75 -14.46 2.10 5.05
N ARG A 76 -13.57 2.89 5.60
CA ARG A 76 -13.67 4.33 5.41
C ARG A 76 -13.02 4.69 4.10
N THR A 77 -13.70 4.37 3.06
CA THR A 77 -13.21 4.73 1.74
C THR A 77 -13.83 5.99 1.26
N ASP A 78 -14.68 6.57 2.08
CA ASP A 78 -15.34 7.77 1.66
C ASP A 78 -14.33 8.89 1.61
N PRO A 79 -14.57 9.78 0.74
CA PRO A 79 -13.58 10.80 0.44
C PRO A 79 -13.27 11.72 1.58
N GLU A 80 -14.15 11.82 2.50
CA GLU A 80 -13.86 12.76 3.54
C GLU A 80 -12.87 12.21 4.54
N VAL A 81 -12.58 10.96 4.41
CA VAL A 81 -11.60 10.45 5.29
C VAL A 81 -10.32 10.76 4.66
N PRO A 82 -9.66 11.47 5.12
CA PRO A 82 -8.60 11.86 4.55
C PRO A 82 -7.78 11.01 4.71
N THR A 83 -7.77 10.68 4.65
CA THR A 83 -6.98 10.00 4.65
C THR A 83 -6.02 10.43 4.92
#